data_0dc8bece23088cd43cfcecfe19cf139c
#
_entry.id   0dc8bece23088cd43cfcecfe19cf139c
#
_cell.length_a   1.000
_cell.length_b   1.000
_cell.length_c   1.000
_cell.angle_alpha   90.00
_cell.angle_beta   90.00
_cell.angle_gamma   90.00
#
_symmetry.space_group_name_H-M   'P 1'
#
loop_
_entity.id
_entity.type
_entity.pdbx_description
1 polymer ?
#
loop_
_entity_poly.entity_id
_entity_poly.type
_entity_poly.pdbx_seq_one_letter_code
_entity_poly.pdbx_strand_id
1 'polypeptide(L)'
;VRISEKEDLVDGEYKKRRYAGRLRVRLVPNRGKVVLTKFATENIKTGTTVITDDWVGYVDLWKWFDHEVVMADGEAEGMTASELQAEKGEQIPLIHLVFSNLKTWIQGTHHGVSSKHLQAYLNEYVFRFNRRFYPMSGFHSVLGIAMVVEGPEYEDLYGDAWEHSPPEELWDLD
;
A
#
# COMPACT_ATOMS: atom_id res chain seq x y z
N VAL A 1 1.63 2.27 -3.47
CA VAL A 1 1.04 1.47 -4.56
C VAL A 1 1.82 1.69 -5.84
N ARG A 2 2.28 0.62 -6.48
CA ARG A 2 2.89 0.69 -7.81
C ARG A 2 1.79 0.89 -8.86
N ILE A 3 1.97 1.85 -9.75
CA ILE A 3 1.12 1.97 -10.93
C ILE A 3 1.66 1.00 -11.99
N SER A 4 0.78 0.16 -12.53
CA SER A 4 1.08 -0.77 -13.61
C SER A 4 0.11 -0.51 -14.76
N GLU A 5 0.55 -0.83 -15.97
CA GLU A 5 -0.23 -0.65 -17.20
C GLU A 5 -0.42 -2.01 -17.88
N LYS A 6 -1.58 -2.20 -18.46
CA LYS A 6 -1.87 -3.33 -19.35
C LYS A 6 -2.63 -2.82 -20.57
N GLU A 7 -2.53 -3.56 -21.66
CA GLU A 7 -3.30 -3.30 -22.85
C GLU A 7 -4.51 -4.24 -22.86
N ASP A 8 -5.67 -3.64 -22.87
CA ASP A 8 -6.94 -4.37 -22.99
C ASP A 8 -7.55 -4.09 -24.37
N LEU A 9 -8.10 -5.12 -25.00
CA LEU A 9 -8.87 -4.96 -26.23
C LEU A 9 -10.28 -4.48 -25.86
N VAL A 10 -10.61 -3.24 -26.20
CA VAL A 10 -11.91 -2.62 -25.94
C VAL A 10 -12.48 -2.12 -27.26
N ASP A 11 -13.65 -2.59 -27.65
CA ASP A 11 -14.32 -2.23 -28.91
C ASP A 11 -13.45 -2.41 -30.17
N GLY A 12 -12.57 -3.44 -30.17
CA GLY A 12 -11.67 -3.74 -31.28
C GLY A 12 -10.38 -2.92 -31.32
N GLU A 13 -10.15 -2.06 -30.38
CA GLU A 13 -8.93 -1.25 -30.23
C GLU A 13 -8.16 -1.62 -28.98
N TYR A 14 -6.81 -1.64 -29.05
CA TYR A 14 -5.97 -1.81 -27.88
C TYR A 14 -5.86 -0.51 -27.09
N LYS A 15 -6.39 -0.50 -25.84
CA LYS A 15 -6.33 0.64 -24.95
C LYS A 15 -5.46 0.33 -23.74
N LYS A 16 -4.51 1.24 -23.43
CA LYS A 16 -3.71 1.16 -22.20
C LYS A 16 -4.57 1.51 -21.00
N ARG A 17 -4.59 0.62 -20.02
CA ARG A 17 -5.31 0.82 -18.77
C ARG A 17 -4.36 0.75 -17.59
N ARG A 18 -4.43 1.77 -16.73
CA ARG A 18 -3.67 1.78 -15.46
C ARG A 18 -4.41 0.99 -14.40
N TYR A 19 -3.67 0.26 -13.60
CA TYR A 19 -4.21 -0.46 -12.44
C TYR A 19 -3.24 -0.42 -11.27
N ALA A 20 -3.75 -0.65 -10.05
CA ALA A 20 -2.93 -0.77 -8.87
C ALA A 20 -2.10 -2.07 -8.94
N GLY A 21 -0.81 -1.96 -9.12
CA GLY A 21 0.12 -3.07 -9.16
C GLY A 21 0.50 -3.55 -7.76
N ARG A 22 1.81 -3.73 -7.50
CA ARG A 22 2.29 -4.16 -6.18
C ARG A 22 1.99 -3.12 -5.10
N LEU A 23 1.51 -3.60 -3.97
CA LEU A 23 1.17 -2.82 -2.78
C LEU A 23 2.16 -3.13 -1.65
N ARG A 24 2.59 -2.10 -0.93
CA ARG A 24 3.24 -2.20 0.37
C ARG A 24 2.57 -1.26 1.35
N VAL A 25 2.33 -1.73 2.56
CA VAL A 25 1.66 -0.96 3.62
C VAL A 25 2.39 -1.24 4.93
N ARG A 26 2.62 -0.19 5.71
CA ARG A 26 3.22 -0.29 7.04
C ARG A 26 2.51 0.64 7.99
N LEU A 27 2.26 0.16 9.20
CA LEU A 27 1.85 1.01 10.31
C LEU A 27 3.04 1.86 10.75
N VAL A 28 2.84 3.15 10.83
CA VAL A 28 3.89 4.10 11.23
C VAL A 28 3.47 4.88 12.48
N PRO A 29 4.41 5.24 13.36
CA PRO A 29 4.08 5.96 14.59
C PRO A 29 3.57 7.39 14.33
N ASN A 30 4.01 7.98 13.25
CA ASN A 30 3.57 9.30 12.83
C ASN A 30 3.81 9.50 11.32
N ARG A 31 3.25 10.57 10.75
CA ARG A 31 3.40 10.96 9.36
C ARG A 31 4.45 12.07 9.13
N GLY A 32 5.49 12.08 9.97
CA GLY A 32 6.60 13.02 9.85
C GLY A 32 7.52 12.65 8.68
N LYS A 33 8.22 13.66 8.14
CA LYS A 33 9.07 13.53 6.97
C LYS A 33 10.14 12.43 7.09
N VAL A 34 10.75 12.27 8.26
CA VAL A 34 11.80 11.26 8.49
C VAL A 34 11.24 9.85 8.35
N VAL A 35 10.07 9.60 8.94
CA VAL A 35 9.40 8.29 8.91
C VAL A 35 8.95 7.96 7.49
N LEU A 36 8.33 8.91 6.80
CA LEU A 36 7.83 8.71 5.44
C LEU A 36 8.97 8.54 4.43
N THR A 37 10.03 9.33 4.55
CA THR A 37 11.22 9.20 3.70
C THR A 37 11.90 7.84 3.92
N LYS A 38 12.06 7.40 5.17
CA LYS A 38 12.61 6.08 5.49
C LYS A 38 11.79 4.97 4.86
N PHE A 39 10.46 4.99 5.05
CA PHE A 39 9.58 4.02 4.43
C PHE A 39 9.70 4.01 2.89
N ALA A 40 9.76 5.17 2.26
CA ALA A 40 9.90 5.27 0.80
C ALA A 40 11.24 4.69 0.32
N THR A 41 12.36 5.05 0.95
CA THR A 41 13.70 4.58 0.56
C THR A 41 13.92 3.09 0.78
N GLU A 42 13.26 2.49 1.77
CA GLU A 42 13.28 1.04 2.01
C GLU A 42 12.45 0.24 1.00
N ASN A 43 11.44 0.86 0.39
CA ASN A 43 10.45 0.13 -0.42
C ASN A 43 10.42 0.53 -1.91
N ILE A 44 11.09 1.60 -2.29
CA ILE A 44 11.07 2.14 -3.65
C ILE A 44 12.51 2.33 -4.12
N LYS A 45 12.80 1.85 -5.32
CA LYS A 45 14.12 2.04 -5.93
C LYS A 45 14.38 3.52 -6.20
N THR A 46 15.56 4.01 -5.82
CA THR A 46 16.02 5.38 -6.10
C THR A 46 15.89 5.72 -7.59
N GLY A 47 15.46 6.95 -7.90
CA GLY A 47 15.22 7.42 -9.25
C GLY A 47 13.89 6.98 -9.86
N THR A 48 13.01 6.28 -9.09
CA THR A 48 11.64 6.00 -9.53
C THR A 48 10.79 7.26 -9.40
N THR A 49 9.86 7.48 -10.33
CA THR A 49 8.83 8.53 -10.18
C THR A 49 7.88 8.18 -9.05
N VAL A 50 7.75 9.07 -8.08
CA VAL A 50 6.85 8.93 -6.92
C VAL A 50 5.84 10.07 -6.94
N ILE A 51 4.56 9.71 -6.98
CA ILE A 51 3.45 10.65 -7.02
C ILE A 51 2.82 10.70 -5.62
N THR A 52 2.70 11.88 -5.05
CA THR A 52 2.06 12.09 -3.73
C THR A 52 1.08 13.26 -3.78
N ASP A 53 0.29 13.39 -2.73
CA ASP A 53 -0.41 14.64 -2.44
C ASP A 53 0.58 15.71 -1.91
N ASP A 54 0.07 16.91 -1.65
CA ASP A 54 0.83 18.06 -1.18
C ASP A 54 1.16 18.05 0.33
N TRP A 55 1.15 16.87 0.96
CA TRP A 55 1.47 16.77 2.38
C TRP A 55 2.94 17.10 2.65
N VAL A 56 3.20 18.03 3.58
CA VAL A 56 4.56 18.51 3.95
C VAL A 56 5.52 17.39 4.37
N GLY A 57 5.01 16.26 4.82
CA GLY A 57 5.83 15.10 5.18
C GLY A 57 6.58 14.47 4.01
N TYR A 58 6.24 14.78 2.77
CA TYR A 58 6.88 14.26 1.56
C TYR A 58 7.96 15.18 1.00
N VAL A 59 8.21 16.34 1.64
CA VAL A 59 9.12 17.38 1.14
C VAL A 59 10.53 16.90 0.84
N ASP A 60 11.03 15.87 1.50
CA ASP A 60 12.40 15.36 1.31
C ASP A 60 12.51 14.24 0.25
N LEU A 61 11.39 13.78 -0.34
CA LEU A 61 11.39 12.66 -1.32
C LEU A 61 12.15 13.00 -2.60
N TRP A 62 12.17 14.25 -3.03
CA TRP A 62 12.91 14.70 -4.21
C TRP A 62 14.41 14.40 -4.17
N LYS A 63 14.98 14.18 -2.99
CA LYS A 63 16.40 13.84 -2.83
C LYS A 63 16.73 12.43 -3.34
N TRP A 64 15.73 11.57 -3.44
CA TRP A 64 15.88 10.16 -3.74
C TRP A 64 15.10 9.72 -4.97
N PHE A 65 14.04 10.44 -5.30
CA PHE A 65 13.03 10.06 -6.28
C PHE A 65 12.73 11.23 -7.24
N ASP A 66 12.24 10.90 -8.41
CA ASP A 66 11.57 11.84 -9.28
C ASP A 66 10.18 12.11 -8.68
N HIS A 67 10.07 13.17 -7.89
CA HIS A 67 8.91 13.41 -7.03
C HIS A 67 7.92 14.36 -7.68
N GLU A 68 6.75 13.85 -8.02
CA GLU A 68 5.61 14.59 -8.54
C GLU A 68 4.58 14.84 -7.42
N VAL A 69 4.26 16.10 -7.19
CA VAL A 69 3.25 16.50 -6.21
C VAL A 69 1.97 16.85 -6.94
N VAL A 70 0.90 16.14 -6.63
CA VAL A 70 -0.44 16.44 -7.13
C VAL A 70 -1.10 17.41 -6.16
N MET A 71 -1.31 18.63 -6.63
CA MET A 71 -2.05 19.65 -5.91
C MET A 71 -3.54 19.54 -6.29
N ALA A 72 -4.44 19.80 -5.35
CA ALA A 72 -5.82 20.04 -5.71
C ALA A 72 -5.87 21.30 -6.59
N ASP A 73 -6.36 21.17 -7.82
CA ASP A 73 -6.62 22.29 -8.70
C ASP A 73 -7.85 23.02 -8.19
N GLY A 74 -7.66 23.98 -7.34
CA GLY A 74 -8.73 24.82 -6.89
C GLY A 74 -8.19 25.85 -5.93
N GLU A 75 -8.43 27.08 -6.23
CA GLU A 75 -8.43 28.11 -5.23
C GLU A 75 -9.37 27.62 -4.11
N ALA A 76 -8.79 27.17 -3.02
CA ALA A 76 -9.51 26.59 -1.86
C ALA A 76 -10.43 27.62 -1.15
N GLU A 77 -10.65 28.76 -1.75
CA GLU A 77 -11.62 29.75 -1.32
C GLU A 77 -13.03 29.23 -1.56
N GLY A 78 -13.57 28.57 -0.54
CA GLY A 78 -14.96 28.13 -0.48
C GLY A 78 -15.21 26.63 -0.50
N MET A 79 -14.20 25.79 -0.74
CA MET A 79 -14.38 24.33 -0.68
C MET A 79 -14.35 23.80 0.76
N THR A 80 -15.23 22.87 1.06
CA THR A 80 -15.19 22.13 2.32
C THR A 80 -14.03 21.13 2.33
N ALA A 81 -13.56 20.74 3.53
CA ALA A 81 -12.52 19.71 3.66
C ALA A 81 -12.91 18.38 2.97
N SER A 82 -14.21 18.08 2.87
CA SER A 82 -14.73 16.89 2.18
C SER A 82 -14.60 17.00 0.66
N GLU A 83 -14.87 18.16 0.08
CA GLU A 83 -14.75 18.41 -1.35
C GLU A 83 -13.29 18.39 -1.79
N LEU A 84 -12.39 19.03 -1.03
CA LEU A 84 -10.96 19.00 -1.27
C LEU A 84 -10.39 17.55 -1.22
N GLN A 85 -10.89 16.73 -0.28
CA GLN A 85 -10.49 15.34 -0.19
C GLN A 85 -11.02 14.49 -1.34
N ALA A 86 -12.21 14.78 -1.84
CA ALA A 86 -12.78 14.13 -3.02
C ALA A 86 -11.97 14.46 -4.28
N GLU A 87 -11.62 15.72 -4.48
CA GLU A 87 -10.81 16.17 -5.61
C GLU A 87 -9.40 15.53 -5.61
N LYS A 88 -8.71 15.50 -4.47
CA LYS A 88 -7.44 14.77 -4.32
C LYS A 88 -7.61 13.28 -4.62
N GLY A 89 -8.77 12.71 -4.31
CA GLY A 89 -9.11 11.32 -4.62
C GLY A 89 -9.23 11.05 -6.13
N GLU A 90 -9.68 12.03 -6.91
CA GLU A 90 -9.74 11.91 -8.36
C GLU A 90 -8.36 11.98 -9.02
N GLN A 91 -7.44 12.74 -8.45
CA GLN A 91 -6.08 12.90 -8.97
C GLN A 91 -5.18 11.70 -8.66
N ILE A 92 -5.40 10.99 -7.53
CA ILE A 92 -4.64 9.77 -7.17
C ILE A 92 -5.60 8.58 -6.94
N PRO A 93 -6.41 8.20 -7.93
CA PRO A 93 -7.54 7.29 -7.74
C PRO A 93 -7.14 5.88 -7.29
N LEU A 94 -5.98 5.40 -7.73
CA LEU A 94 -5.56 4.02 -7.42
C LEU A 94 -5.25 3.80 -5.95
N ILE A 95 -4.66 4.78 -5.25
CA ILE A 95 -4.38 4.65 -3.82
C ILE A 95 -5.67 4.74 -3.00
N HIS A 96 -6.58 5.63 -3.39
CA HIS A 96 -7.89 5.75 -2.75
C HIS A 96 -8.72 4.49 -2.92
N LEU A 97 -8.72 3.88 -4.11
CA LEU A 97 -9.37 2.60 -4.36
C LEU A 97 -8.81 1.48 -3.46
N VAL A 98 -7.48 1.40 -3.33
CA VAL A 98 -6.83 0.41 -2.46
C VAL A 98 -7.24 0.60 -1.00
N PHE A 99 -7.21 1.83 -0.48
CA PHE A 99 -7.61 2.11 0.89
C PHE A 99 -9.11 1.88 1.14
N SER A 100 -9.96 2.19 0.18
CA SER A 100 -11.39 1.90 0.26
C SER A 100 -11.62 0.39 0.36
N ASN A 101 -10.98 -0.40 -0.49
CA ASN A 101 -11.06 -1.86 -0.45
C ASN A 101 -10.51 -2.44 0.86
N LEU A 102 -9.39 -1.90 1.37
CA LEU A 102 -8.81 -2.30 2.65
C LEU A 102 -9.80 -2.05 3.81
N LYS A 103 -10.38 -0.87 3.87
CA LYS A 103 -11.37 -0.52 4.90
C LYS A 103 -12.59 -1.43 4.85
N THR A 104 -13.11 -1.68 3.64
CA THR A 104 -14.26 -2.57 3.42
C THR A 104 -13.92 -3.99 3.85
N TRP A 105 -12.73 -4.48 3.52
CA TRP A 105 -12.29 -5.82 3.92
C TRP A 105 -12.15 -5.96 5.43
N ILE A 106 -11.50 -5.00 6.11
CA ILE A 106 -11.39 -4.99 7.57
C ILE A 106 -12.77 -4.98 8.22
N GLN A 107 -13.67 -4.11 7.77
CA GLN A 107 -15.01 -3.98 8.36
C GLN A 107 -15.88 -5.20 8.06
N GLY A 108 -15.85 -5.70 6.84
CA GLY A 108 -16.73 -6.81 6.41
C GLY A 108 -16.28 -8.19 6.90
N THR A 109 -14.97 -8.40 7.06
CA THR A 109 -14.44 -9.71 7.47
C THR A 109 -14.15 -9.79 8.96
N HIS A 110 -13.63 -8.72 9.55
CA HIS A 110 -13.13 -8.70 10.93
C HIS A 110 -13.95 -7.81 11.87
N HIS A 111 -14.91 -7.04 11.34
CA HIS A 111 -15.74 -6.10 12.10
C HIS A 111 -14.95 -5.06 12.91
N GLY A 112 -13.70 -4.84 12.54
CA GLY A 112 -12.71 -4.02 13.21
C GLY A 112 -11.53 -4.84 13.72
N VAL A 113 -10.42 -4.17 13.95
CA VAL A 113 -9.17 -4.78 14.45
C VAL A 113 -8.54 -3.90 15.51
N SER A 114 -7.90 -4.50 16.51
CA SER A 114 -7.16 -3.75 17.50
C SER A 114 -5.87 -3.17 16.90
N SER A 115 -5.42 -2.04 17.42
CA SER A 115 -4.17 -1.42 17.00
C SER A 115 -2.95 -2.33 17.18
N LYS A 116 -2.96 -3.17 18.21
CA LYS A 116 -1.89 -4.14 18.52
C LYS A 116 -1.64 -5.12 17.37
N HIS A 117 -2.71 -5.59 16.72
CA HIS A 117 -2.61 -6.60 15.65
C HIS A 117 -2.81 -6.03 14.25
N LEU A 118 -2.97 -4.71 14.11
CA LEU A 118 -3.28 -4.08 12.83
C LEU A 118 -2.24 -4.41 11.75
N GLN A 119 -0.95 -4.45 12.08
CA GLN A 119 0.10 -4.77 11.09
C GLN A 119 -0.05 -6.19 10.53
N ALA A 120 -0.44 -7.18 11.33
CA ALA A 120 -0.69 -8.53 10.84
C ALA A 120 -1.81 -8.57 9.78
N TYR A 121 -2.92 -7.88 10.04
CA TYR A 121 -4.00 -7.76 9.06
C TYR A 121 -3.59 -7.00 7.80
N LEU A 122 -2.78 -5.95 7.95
CA LEU A 122 -2.22 -5.24 6.80
C LEU A 122 -1.32 -6.16 5.95
N ASN A 123 -0.50 -6.99 6.59
CA ASN A 123 0.36 -7.97 5.90
C ASN A 123 -0.49 -9.01 5.14
N GLU A 124 -1.54 -9.55 5.75
CA GLU A 124 -2.47 -10.46 5.09
C GLU A 124 -3.14 -9.79 3.87
N TYR A 125 -3.65 -8.57 4.05
CA TYR A 125 -4.26 -7.83 2.95
C TYR A 125 -3.27 -7.62 1.80
N VAL A 126 -2.05 -7.17 2.09
CA VAL A 126 -0.99 -6.96 1.10
C VAL A 126 -0.65 -8.25 0.37
N PHE A 127 -0.53 -9.37 1.10
CA PHE A 127 -0.27 -10.68 0.52
C PHE A 127 -1.37 -11.07 -0.50
N ARG A 128 -2.64 -10.99 -0.11
CA ARG A 128 -3.79 -11.29 -0.97
C ARG A 128 -3.88 -10.32 -2.14
N PHE A 129 -3.72 -9.03 -1.90
CA PHE A 129 -3.79 -7.99 -2.93
C PHE A 129 -2.75 -8.20 -4.02
N ASN A 130 -1.50 -8.47 -3.64
CA ASN A 130 -0.41 -8.65 -4.59
C ASN A 130 -0.56 -9.91 -5.46
N ARG A 131 -1.31 -10.91 -4.99
CA ARG A 131 -1.56 -12.19 -5.68
C ARG A 131 -2.95 -12.32 -6.30
N ARG A 132 -3.76 -11.25 -6.28
CA ARG A 132 -5.16 -11.30 -6.72
C ARG A 132 -5.38 -11.73 -8.17
N PHE A 133 -4.38 -11.55 -9.01
CA PHE A 133 -4.43 -11.98 -10.42
C PHE A 133 -3.97 -13.43 -10.63
N TYR A 134 -3.28 -14.01 -9.64
CA TYR A 134 -2.70 -15.36 -9.71
C TYR A 134 -2.98 -16.11 -8.40
N PRO A 135 -4.24 -16.44 -8.08
CA PRO A 135 -4.60 -17.02 -6.78
C PRO A 135 -3.90 -18.36 -6.49
N MET A 136 -3.61 -19.16 -7.52
CA MET A 136 -2.88 -20.42 -7.36
C MET A 136 -1.43 -20.21 -6.92
N SER A 137 -0.77 -19.16 -7.39
CA SER A 137 0.57 -18.81 -6.92
C SER A 137 0.57 -18.41 -5.44
N GLY A 138 -0.53 -17.86 -4.95
CA GLY A 138 -0.72 -17.54 -3.54
C GLY A 138 -0.63 -18.78 -2.65
N PHE A 139 -1.26 -19.88 -3.04
CA PHE A 139 -1.19 -21.15 -2.29
C PHE A 139 0.24 -21.69 -2.23
N HIS A 140 0.94 -21.75 -3.36
CA HIS A 140 2.35 -22.21 -3.38
C HIS A 140 3.26 -21.30 -2.54
N SER A 141 3.05 -19.98 -2.58
CA SER A 141 3.81 -19.05 -1.75
C SER A 141 3.57 -19.27 -0.26
N VAL A 142 2.31 -19.52 0.16
CA VAL A 142 2.01 -19.81 1.58
C VAL A 142 2.68 -21.10 2.02
N LEU A 143 2.63 -22.15 1.20
CA LEU A 143 3.34 -23.40 1.51
C LEU A 143 4.84 -23.18 1.61
N GLY A 144 5.46 -22.46 0.69
CA GLY A 144 6.88 -22.15 0.72
C GLY A 144 7.28 -21.39 1.99
N ILE A 145 6.49 -20.38 2.38
CA ILE A 145 6.70 -19.63 3.63
C ILE A 145 6.56 -20.56 4.84
N ALA A 146 5.51 -21.38 4.91
CA ALA A 146 5.26 -22.28 6.02
C ALA A 146 6.37 -23.35 6.21
N MET A 147 7.10 -23.69 5.15
CA MET A 147 8.22 -24.64 5.21
C MET A 147 9.52 -24.02 5.73
N VAL A 148 9.66 -22.71 5.69
CA VAL A 148 10.93 -22.01 5.98
C VAL A 148 10.84 -21.17 7.26
N VAL A 149 9.64 -20.72 7.62
CA VAL A 149 9.42 -19.84 8.77
C VAL A 149 8.79 -20.64 9.91
N GLU A 150 9.42 -20.67 11.07
CA GLU A 150 8.77 -21.11 12.30
C GLU A 150 7.61 -20.13 12.61
N GLY A 151 6.41 -20.68 12.74
CA GLY A 151 5.26 -19.89 13.13
C GLY A 151 5.39 -19.38 14.57
N PRO A 152 4.72 -18.29 14.92
CA PRO A 152 4.72 -17.81 16.29
C PRO A 152 4.02 -18.83 17.22
N GLU A 153 4.57 -18.99 18.40
CA GLU A 153 3.88 -19.69 19.47
C GLU A 153 2.75 -18.82 20.08
N TYR A 154 1.89 -19.44 20.85
CA TYR A 154 0.77 -18.73 21.48
C TYR A 154 1.24 -17.55 22.34
N GLU A 155 2.34 -17.72 23.07
CA GLU A 155 2.93 -16.68 23.92
C GLU A 155 3.48 -15.50 23.13
N ASP A 156 4.01 -15.74 21.95
CA ASP A 156 4.50 -14.68 21.04
C ASP A 156 3.35 -13.81 20.53
N LEU A 157 2.19 -14.42 20.25
CA LEU A 157 1.00 -13.70 19.76
C LEU A 157 0.39 -12.75 20.80
N TYR A 158 0.48 -13.12 22.07
CA TYR A 158 -0.10 -12.36 23.18
C TYR A 158 0.92 -11.60 24.01
N GLY A 159 2.23 -11.91 23.87
CA GLY A 159 3.33 -11.12 24.37
C GLY A 159 3.54 -9.85 23.56
N ASP A 160 4.26 -8.87 24.13
CA ASP A 160 4.58 -7.64 23.41
C ASP A 160 5.82 -7.78 22.48
N ALA A 161 6.39 -8.98 22.42
CA ALA A 161 7.66 -9.26 21.76
C ALA A 161 7.54 -9.59 20.26
N TRP A 162 6.35 -9.90 19.74
CA TRP A 162 6.24 -10.25 18.34
C TRP A 162 6.10 -9.04 17.42
N GLU A 163 7.15 -8.76 16.67
CA GLU A 163 7.15 -7.82 15.57
C GLU A 163 6.56 -8.49 14.32
N HIS A 164 5.38 -8.07 13.91
CA HIS A 164 4.67 -8.53 12.70
C HIS A 164 5.36 -8.08 11.39
N SER A 165 6.65 -7.94 11.39
CA SER A 165 7.40 -7.63 10.19
C SER A 165 7.82 -8.95 9.53
N PRO A 166 7.32 -9.28 8.33
CA PRO A 166 7.84 -10.41 7.60
C PRO A 166 9.31 -10.15 7.28
N PRO A 167 10.16 -11.19 7.27
CA PRO A 167 11.52 -11.10 6.79
C PRO A 167 11.53 -10.46 5.40
N GLU A 168 12.41 -9.49 5.16
CA GLU A 168 12.50 -8.75 3.89
C GLU A 168 12.66 -9.69 2.68
N GLU A 169 13.27 -10.85 2.89
CA GLU A 169 13.55 -11.87 1.88
C GLU A 169 12.30 -12.56 1.30
N LEU A 170 11.18 -12.56 2.02
CA LEU A 170 9.96 -13.25 1.58
C LEU A 170 9.08 -12.43 0.60
N TRP A 171 9.40 -11.17 0.37
CA TRP A 171 8.62 -10.31 -0.53
C TRP A 171 9.04 -10.43 -2.00
N ASP A 172 10.21 -10.98 -2.27
CA ASP A 172 10.81 -11.10 -3.60
C ASP A 172 10.68 -12.49 -4.24
N LEU A 173 9.96 -13.40 -3.60
CA LEU A 173 9.58 -14.68 -4.18
C LEU A 173 8.41 -14.46 -5.17
N ASP A 174 8.74 -14.11 -6.41
CA ASP A 174 7.84 -14.13 -7.58
C ASP A 174 7.84 -15.52 -8.23
#